data_685e88b9b5fa498c520f0688dc009681
#
_entry.id   685e88b9b5fa498c520f0688dc009681
#
_cell.length_a   1.000
_cell.length_b   1.000
_cell.length_c   1.000
_cell.angle_alpha   90.00
_cell.angle_beta   90.00
_cell.angle_gamma   90.00
#
_symmetry.space_group_name_H-M   'P 1'
#
loop_
_entity.id
_entity.type
_entity.pdbx_description
1 polymer ?
#
loop_
_entity_poly.entity_id
_entity_poly.type
_entity_poly.pdbx_seq_one_letter_code
_entity_poly.pdbx_strand_id
1 'polypeptide(L)'
;MNIGVLALGFSLILGYLGKVPTRDIIRGFNASLFLMLAGVSMLFGIAQHNGTLKLIVKKMIQASGKRAYLMPIMMYVVMYFITFLGAGTIAGFALSALFGIPLAKELDSDPFLLTTMGQLGSIGGGIAPWAPTGIIGLELAKNAGITGNLSTTMMINTFLATAFASLISYIIMKGYKLKPSVKEKEILKFSKNQKVTLLAIFAMVIGVAGFNMNIGFLAFFISVILILLKIGTEKEALSSIPWNTLLLISGMGILMNLVVILGGIKILAETLALLMTPRTAASILALTSGVMSLFSSTSGVVMPTMIPTIPVVQESLNLYSVIPAALLLSAVINGSSPSGLSPVSTGGAFVMASYSEFYELKGDDFAQKFKKLFVISMMNMLVVVLFILIGGFSFTLYK
;
A
#
# COMPACT_ATOMS: atom_id res chain seq x y z
N MET A 1 -8.00 10.20 -17.46
CA MET A 1 -7.09 11.32 -17.13
C MET A 1 -6.52 11.12 -15.75
N ASN A 2 -5.24 11.41 -15.51
CA ASN A 2 -4.60 11.28 -14.20
C ASN A 2 -5.14 12.37 -13.24
N ILE A 3 -5.65 11.96 -12.07
CA ILE A 3 -6.23 12.88 -11.06
C ILE A 3 -5.17 13.89 -10.57
N GLY A 4 -3.88 13.56 -10.55
CA GLY A 4 -2.81 14.49 -10.20
C GLY A 4 -2.68 15.65 -11.22
N VAL A 5 -2.85 15.35 -12.52
CA VAL A 5 -2.86 16.39 -13.57
C VAL A 5 -4.08 17.29 -13.41
N LEU A 6 -5.26 16.74 -13.10
CA LEU A 6 -6.44 17.53 -12.74
C LEU A 6 -6.21 18.41 -11.51
N ALA A 7 -5.60 17.84 -10.46
CA ALA A 7 -5.28 18.57 -9.23
C ALA A 7 -4.37 19.76 -9.50
N LEU A 8 -3.36 19.62 -10.38
CA LEU A 8 -2.52 20.74 -10.82
C LEU A 8 -3.34 21.84 -11.54
N GLY A 9 -4.25 21.44 -12.43
CA GLY A 9 -5.14 22.40 -13.10
C GLY A 9 -6.06 23.13 -12.12
N PHE A 10 -6.68 22.41 -11.18
CA PHE A 10 -7.50 23.02 -10.13
C PHE A 10 -6.69 23.90 -9.17
N SER A 11 -5.42 23.59 -8.93
CA SER A 11 -4.55 24.42 -8.10
C SER A 11 -4.35 25.81 -8.69
N LEU A 12 -4.32 25.96 -10.02
CA LEU A 12 -4.29 27.27 -10.67
C LEU A 12 -5.57 28.08 -10.38
N ILE A 13 -6.73 27.44 -10.56
CA ILE A 13 -8.04 28.12 -10.37
C ILE A 13 -8.22 28.53 -8.91
N LEU A 14 -8.03 27.60 -7.97
CA LEU A 14 -8.17 27.85 -6.54
C LEU A 14 -7.13 28.86 -6.03
N GLY A 15 -5.89 28.78 -6.52
CA GLY A 15 -4.83 29.71 -6.17
C GLY A 15 -5.14 31.14 -6.61
N TYR A 16 -5.67 31.29 -7.83
CA TYR A 16 -6.11 32.60 -8.34
C TYR A 16 -7.29 33.15 -7.52
N LEU A 17 -8.33 32.35 -7.29
CA LEU A 17 -9.50 32.76 -6.50
C LEU A 17 -9.12 33.07 -5.04
N GLY A 18 -8.24 32.26 -4.44
CA GLY A 18 -7.76 32.44 -3.08
C GLY A 18 -6.67 33.50 -2.93
N LYS A 19 -6.21 34.14 -4.02
CA LYS A 19 -5.10 35.09 -4.05
C LYS A 19 -3.81 34.53 -3.40
N VAL A 20 -3.54 33.25 -3.57
CA VAL A 20 -2.35 32.57 -3.02
C VAL A 20 -1.19 32.73 -4.01
N PRO A 21 -0.02 33.22 -3.57
CA PRO A 21 1.16 33.35 -4.42
C PRO A 21 1.58 31.99 -5.01
N THR A 22 1.94 31.96 -6.29
CA THR A 22 2.40 30.73 -6.99
C THR A 22 3.51 29.99 -6.25
N ARG A 23 4.44 30.73 -5.61
CA ARG A 23 5.52 30.15 -4.80
C ARG A 23 4.96 29.30 -3.67
N ASP A 24 3.91 29.72 -2.99
CA ASP A 24 3.32 28.99 -1.85
C ASP A 24 2.51 27.79 -2.33
N ILE A 25 1.90 27.87 -3.52
CA ILE A 25 1.25 26.74 -4.17
C ILE A 25 2.28 25.64 -4.47
N ILE A 26 3.40 25.98 -5.11
CA ILE A 26 4.47 25.05 -5.51
C ILE A 26 5.12 24.37 -4.29
N ARG A 27 5.15 25.00 -3.12
CA ARG A 27 5.68 24.40 -1.88
C ARG A 27 4.98 23.10 -1.48
N GLY A 28 3.76 22.85 -1.99
CA GLY A 28 3.09 21.56 -1.84
C GLY A 28 3.76 20.41 -2.60
N PHE A 29 4.70 20.68 -3.51
CA PHE A 29 5.49 19.65 -4.15
C PHE A 29 6.56 19.10 -3.20
N ASN A 30 6.39 17.86 -2.77
CA ASN A 30 7.35 17.19 -1.90
C ASN A 30 8.46 16.52 -2.73
N ALA A 31 9.55 17.25 -2.96
CA ALA A 31 10.71 16.77 -3.72
C ALA A 31 11.38 15.55 -3.07
N SER A 32 11.42 15.50 -1.72
CA SER A 32 11.96 14.35 -0.97
C SER A 32 11.18 13.09 -1.27
N LEU A 33 9.85 13.16 -1.15
CA LEU A 33 8.95 12.05 -1.45
C LEU A 33 9.10 11.57 -2.91
N PHE A 34 9.17 12.52 -3.86
CA PHE A 34 9.38 12.20 -5.27
C PHE A 34 10.67 11.40 -5.49
N LEU A 35 11.79 11.87 -4.93
CA LEU A 35 13.09 11.20 -5.05
C LEU A 35 13.10 9.82 -4.38
N MET A 36 12.50 9.70 -3.19
CA MET A 36 12.42 8.42 -2.50
C MET A 36 11.63 7.39 -3.30
N LEU A 37 10.45 7.76 -3.80
CA LEU A 37 9.61 6.86 -4.58
C LEU A 37 10.25 6.48 -5.91
N ALA A 38 10.83 7.43 -6.62
CA ALA A 38 11.52 7.17 -7.89
C ALA A 38 12.72 6.22 -7.71
N GLY A 39 13.58 6.50 -6.72
CA GLY A 39 14.77 5.69 -6.45
C GLY A 39 14.44 4.26 -6.05
N VAL A 40 13.51 4.08 -5.09
CA VAL A 40 13.08 2.75 -4.64
C VAL A 40 12.44 1.97 -5.80
N SER A 41 11.56 2.61 -6.58
CA SER A 41 10.91 1.96 -7.72
C SER A 41 11.92 1.54 -8.79
N MET A 42 12.96 2.34 -9.02
CA MET A 42 14.03 2.03 -9.97
C MET A 42 14.80 0.76 -9.56
N LEU A 43 15.20 0.65 -8.30
CA LEU A 43 15.90 -0.52 -7.76
C LEU A 43 15.04 -1.79 -7.85
N PHE A 44 13.79 -1.71 -7.39
CA PHE A 44 12.88 -2.86 -7.44
C PHE A 44 12.42 -3.19 -8.86
N GLY A 45 12.45 -2.22 -9.77
CA GLY A 45 12.26 -2.44 -11.21
C GLY A 45 13.33 -3.36 -11.80
N ILE A 46 14.60 -3.14 -11.48
CA ILE A 46 15.69 -4.05 -11.87
C ILE A 46 15.44 -5.45 -11.29
N ALA A 47 15.05 -5.56 -10.02
CA ALA A 47 14.75 -6.84 -9.38
C ALA A 47 13.55 -7.56 -10.00
N GLN A 48 12.57 -6.82 -10.51
CA GLN A 48 11.42 -7.36 -11.20
C GLN A 48 11.78 -7.87 -12.60
N HIS A 49 12.49 -7.06 -13.41
CA HIS A 49 12.86 -7.40 -14.79
C HIS A 49 13.81 -8.60 -14.85
N ASN A 50 14.79 -8.69 -13.96
CA ASN A 50 15.70 -9.85 -13.91
C ASN A 50 15.08 -11.10 -13.25
N GLY A 51 13.81 -11.04 -12.87
CA GLY A 51 13.04 -12.15 -12.33
C GLY A 51 13.34 -12.51 -10.86
N THR A 52 14.10 -11.69 -10.13
CA THR A 52 14.42 -11.94 -8.71
C THR A 52 13.16 -12.06 -7.86
N LEU A 53 12.23 -11.09 -7.97
CA LEU A 53 10.98 -11.10 -7.20
C LEU A 53 10.11 -12.31 -7.55
N LYS A 54 10.00 -12.64 -8.84
CA LYS A 54 9.26 -13.80 -9.33
C LYS A 54 9.81 -15.11 -8.77
N LEU A 55 11.14 -15.25 -8.69
CA LEU A 55 11.78 -16.46 -8.17
C LEU A 55 11.60 -16.60 -6.65
N ILE A 56 11.64 -15.50 -5.89
CA ILE A 56 11.32 -15.49 -4.46
C ILE A 56 9.92 -16.08 -4.24
N VAL A 57 8.91 -15.54 -4.94
CA VAL A 57 7.52 -16.02 -4.82
C VAL A 57 7.42 -17.50 -5.12
N LYS A 58 7.97 -17.96 -6.25
CA LYS A 58 7.95 -19.39 -6.63
C LYS A 58 8.56 -20.29 -5.55
N LYS A 59 9.74 -19.93 -5.02
CA LYS A 59 10.40 -20.71 -3.95
C LYS A 59 9.58 -20.79 -2.68
N MET A 60 8.96 -19.68 -2.28
CA MET A 60 8.17 -19.63 -1.06
C MET A 60 6.86 -20.43 -1.22
N ILE A 61 6.22 -20.37 -2.40
CA ILE A 61 5.04 -21.21 -2.71
C ILE A 61 5.44 -22.71 -2.65
N GLN A 62 6.58 -23.10 -3.21
CA GLN A 62 7.06 -24.47 -3.15
C GLN A 62 7.33 -24.94 -1.71
N ALA A 63 7.69 -24.04 -0.80
CA ALA A 63 7.93 -24.38 0.60
C ALA A 63 6.65 -24.86 1.33
N SER A 64 5.44 -24.53 0.85
CA SER A 64 4.17 -25.03 1.41
C SER A 64 3.96 -26.54 1.17
N GLY A 65 4.69 -27.14 0.22
CA GLY A 65 4.66 -28.55 -0.10
C GLY A 65 3.27 -29.07 -0.51
N LYS A 66 2.88 -30.23 0.04
CA LYS A 66 1.57 -30.87 -0.25
C LYS A 66 0.39 -30.30 0.59
N ARG A 67 0.63 -29.28 1.41
CA ARG A 67 -0.38 -28.73 2.33
C ARG A 67 -1.14 -27.56 1.68
N ALA A 68 -2.09 -27.87 0.80
CA ALA A 68 -2.84 -26.87 0.03
C ALA A 68 -3.54 -25.81 0.92
N TYR A 69 -4.02 -26.20 2.09
CA TYR A 69 -4.63 -25.25 3.04
C TYR A 69 -3.68 -24.16 3.54
N LEU A 70 -2.36 -24.37 3.45
CA LEU A 70 -1.37 -23.34 3.77
C LEU A 70 -1.13 -22.34 2.63
N MET A 71 -1.55 -22.64 1.39
CA MET A 71 -1.26 -21.77 0.24
C MET A 71 -1.77 -20.34 0.40
N PRO A 72 -3.00 -20.08 0.89
CA PRO A 72 -3.44 -18.71 1.12
C PRO A 72 -2.58 -17.99 2.17
N ILE A 73 -2.19 -18.69 3.25
CA ILE A 73 -1.30 -18.15 4.29
C ILE A 73 0.08 -17.86 3.71
N MET A 74 0.62 -18.75 2.90
CA MET A 74 1.90 -18.55 2.22
C MET A 74 1.83 -17.35 1.26
N MET A 75 0.73 -17.16 0.53
CA MET A 75 0.53 -15.97 -0.31
C MET A 75 0.60 -14.68 0.53
N TYR A 76 -0.06 -14.64 1.71
CA TYR A 76 0.05 -13.51 2.62
C TYR A 76 1.50 -13.29 3.07
N VAL A 77 2.16 -14.32 3.61
CA VAL A 77 3.53 -14.23 4.15
C VAL A 77 4.53 -13.80 3.07
N VAL A 78 4.45 -14.41 1.89
CA VAL A 78 5.34 -14.11 0.77
C VAL A 78 5.23 -12.66 0.34
N MET A 79 4.01 -12.19 0.12
CA MET A 79 3.77 -10.83 -0.33
C MET A 79 4.10 -9.81 0.76
N TYR A 80 3.86 -10.16 2.04
CA TYR A 80 4.30 -9.37 3.18
C TYR A 80 5.83 -9.15 3.14
N PHE A 81 6.61 -10.22 3.04
CA PHE A 81 8.07 -10.09 3.03
C PHE A 81 8.61 -9.35 1.80
N ILE A 82 8.05 -9.60 0.61
CA ILE A 82 8.48 -8.91 -0.61
C ILE A 82 8.26 -7.40 -0.50
N THR A 83 7.07 -7.00 -0.04
CA THR A 83 6.75 -5.58 0.09
C THR A 83 7.44 -4.94 1.29
N PHE A 84 7.65 -5.69 2.37
CA PHE A 84 8.45 -5.27 3.52
C PHE A 84 9.90 -4.97 3.13
N LEU A 85 10.48 -5.75 2.24
CA LEU A 85 11.83 -5.47 1.70
C LEU A 85 11.89 -4.20 0.85
N GLY A 86 10.74 -3.64 0.44
CA GLY A 86 10.65 -2.36 -0.28
C GLY A 86 10.11 -2.43 -1.71
N ALA A 87 9.65 -3.60 -2.20
CA ALA A 87 9.07 -3.73 -3.55
C ALA A 87 7.83 -2.84 -3.77
N GLY A 88 7.21 -2.39 -2.67
CA GLY A 88 6.01 -1.56 -2.71
C GLY A 88 4.72 -2.35 -2.90
N THR A 89 3.64 -1.78 -2.37
CA THR A 89 2.31 -2.40 -2.35
C THR A 89 1.78 -2.68 -3.76
N ILE A 90 2.04 -1.78 -4.73
CA ILE A 90 1.58 -1.94 -6.13
C ILE A 90 2.22 -3.17 -6.79
N ALA A 91 3.54 -3.35 -6.63
CA ALA A 91 4.23 -4.54 -7.14
C ALA A 91 3.72 -5.82 -6.48
N GLY A 92 3.48 -5.79 -5.16
CA GLY A 92 2.87 -6.89 -4.43
C GLY A 92 1.46 -7.24 -4.91
N PHE A 93 0.64 -6.24 -5.25
CA PHE A 93 -0.70 -6.46 -5.84
C PHE A 93 -0.62 -7.14 -7.20
N ALA A 94 0.27 -6.67 -8.07
CA ALA A 94 0.49 -7.29 -9.39
C ALA A 94 0.98 -8.74 -9.26
N LEU A 95 1.95 -9.00 -8.37
CA LEU A 95 2.45 -10.36 -8.10
C LEU A 95 1.38 -11.26 -7.48
N SER A 96 0.53 -10.71 -6.60
CA SER A 96 -0.59 -11.45 -6.01
C SER A 96 -1.58 -11.92 -7.07
N ALA A 97 -1.89 -11.09 -8.07
CA ALA A 97 -2.75 -11.47 -9.20
C ALA A 97 -2.05 -12.48 -10.12
N LEU A 98 -0.80 -12.20 -10.50
CA LEU A 98 0.00 -13.03 -11.41
C LEU A 98 0.18 -14.47 -10.91
N PHE A 99 0.34 -14.66 -9.60
CA PHE A 99 0.54 -15.99 -9.00
C PHE A 99 -0.74 -16.57 -8.42
N GLY A 100 -1.59 -15.74 -7.80
CA GLY A 100 -2.78 -16.19 -7.11
C GLY A 100 -3.82 -16.79 -8.06
N ILE A 101 -4.01 -16.21 -9.24
CA ILE A 101 -5.03 -16.68 -10.19
C ILE A 101 -4.67 -18.04 -10.80
N PRO A 102 -3.48 -18.26 -11.41
CA PRO A 102 -3.10 -19.58 -11.92
C PRO A 102 -3.02 -20.65 -10.82
N LEU A 103 -2.50 -20.28 -9.65
CA LEU A 103 -2.39 -21.20 -8.52
C LEU A 103 -3.79 -21.62 -8.00
N ALA A 104 -4.75 -20.71 -7.98
CA ALA A 104 -6.13 -21.02 -7.61
C ALA A 104 -6.77 -22.03 -8.56
N LYS A 105 -6.52 -21.90 -9.88
CA LYS A 105 -6.97 -22.87 -10.87
C LYS A 105 -6.35 -24.26 -10.63
N GLU A 106 -5.05 -24.30 -10.30
CA GLU A 106 -4.37 -25.58 -9.99
C GLU A 106 -4.94 -26.25 -8.74
N LEU A 107 -5.39 -25.47 -7.77
CA LEU A 107 -5.96 -25.94 -6.50
C LEU A 107 -7.49 -26.13 -6.54
N ASP A 108 -8.11 -25.95 -7.70
CA ASP A 108 -9.57 -25.94 -7.85
C ASP A 108 -10.26 -25.05 -6.79
N SER A 109 -9.72 -23.85 -6.63
CA SER A 109 -10.14 -22.89 -5.60
C SER A 109 -10.59 -21.56 -6.16
N ASP A 110 -11.25 -20.75 -5.32
CA ASP A 110 -11.64 -19.39 -5.67
C ASP A 110 -10.38 -18.51 -5.86
N PRO A 111 -10.15 -17.96 -7.06
CA PRO A 111 -9.01 -17.06 -7.31
C PRO A 111 -8.97 -15.83 -6.39
N PHE A 112 -10.11 -15.36 -5.93
CA PHE A 112 -10.18 -14.22 -5.01
C PHE A 112 -9.62 -14.52 -3.62
N LEU A 113 -9.61 -15.78 -3.18
CA LEU A 113 -9.00 -16.15 -1.92
C LEU A 113 -7.49 -15.88 -1.94
N LEU A 114 -6.77 -16.46 -2.92
CA LEU A 114 -5.32 -16.36 -2.98
C LEU A 114 -4.86 -14.92 -3.28
N THR A 115 -5.57 -14.23 -4.18
CA THR A 115 -5.26 -12.83 -4.51
C THR A 115 -5.53 -11.90 -3.33
N THR A 116 -6.65 -12.05 -2.62
CA THR A 116 -6.95 -11.25 -1.41
C THR A 116 -5.90 -11.46 -0.33
N MET A 117 -5.54 -12.71 -0.05
CA MET A 117 -4.50 -13.03 0.94
C MET A 117 -3.15 -12.39 0.57
N GLY A 118 -2.74 -12.50 -0.70
CA GLY A 118 -1.52 -11.86 -1.19
C GLY A 118 -1.58 -10.35 -1.12
N GLN A 119 -2.69 -9.74 -1.47
CA GLN A 119 -2.87 -8.28 -1.40
C GLN A 119 -2.86 -7.76 0.04
N LEU A 120 -3.52 -8.44 0.99
CA LEU A 120 -3.46 -8.10 2.41
C LEU A 120 -2.03 -8.22 2.95
N GLY A 121 -1.29 -9.26 2.54
CA GLY A 121 0.14 -9.37 2.85
C GLY A 121 0.94 -8.19 2.27
N SER A 122 0.66 -7.80 1.03
CA SER A 122 1.32 -6.66 0.39
C SER A 122 1.07 -5.33 1.12
N ILE A 123 -0.13 -5.13 1.65
CA ILE A 123 -0.46 -3.98 2.49
C ILE A 123 0.35 -4.03 3.78
N GLY A 124 0.34 -5.20 4.45
CA GLY A 124 1.03 -5.39 5.72
C GLY A 124 2.53 -5.07 5.67
N GLY A 125 3.22 -5.57 4.64
CA GLY A 125 4.65 -5.31 4.45
C GLY A 125 4.96 -3.95 3.84
N GLY A 126 4.10 -3.46 2.95
CA GLY A 126 4.31 -2.21 2.20
C GLY A 126 4.32 -0.94 3.04
N ILE A 127 3.96 -1.04 4.34
CA ILE A 127 4.02 0.09 5.28
C ILE A 127 5.39 0.27 5.94
N ALA A 128 6.37 -0.60 5.66
CA ALA A 128 7.72 -0.44 6.17
C ALA A 128 8.28 0.95 5.82
N PRO A 129 9.09 1.59 6.69
CA PRO A 129 9.54 2.97 6.51
C PRO A 129 10.44 3.19 5.29
N TRP A 130 10.92 2.12 4.70
CA TRP A 130 11.69 2.10 3.45
C TRP A 130 10.87 1.60 2.24
N ALA A 131 9.59 1.26 2.42
CA ALA A 131 8.69 0.90 1.34
C ALA A 131 7.86 2.11 0.90
N PRO A 132 7.47 2.21 -0.39
CA PRO A 132 6.79 3.38 -0.94
C PRO A 132 5.59 3.87 -0.14
N THR A 133 4.69 2.97 0.29
CA THR A 133 3.49 3.38 1.05
C THR A 133 3.84 3.88 2.45
N GLY A 134 4.83 3.24 3.12
CA GLY A 134 5.33 3.70 4.41
C GLY A 134 5.99 5.07 4.32
N ILE A 135 6.82 5.29 3.29
CA ILE A 135 7.45 6.58 3.00
C ILE A 135 6.38 7.68 2.85
N ILE A 136 5.34 7.42 2.04
CA ILE A 136 4.23 8.38 1.82
C ILE A 136 3.56 8.72 3.16
N GLY A 137 3.18 7.71 3.95
CA GLY A 137 2.51 7.92 5.23
C GLY A 137 3.34 8.73 6.21
N LEU A 138 4.65 8.42 6.34
CA LEU A 138 5.56 9.12 7.24
C LEU A 138 5.83 10.57 6.82
N GLU A 139 6.04 10.82 5.53
CA GLU A 139 6.27 12.18 5.02
C GLU A 139 5.02 13.06 5.15
N LEU A 140 3.83 12.52 4.87
CA LEU A 140 2.58 13.25 5.06
C LEU A 140 2.33 13.55 6.56
N ALA A 141 2.60 12.60 7.44
CA ALA A 141 2.49 12.80 8.89
C ALA A 141 3.45 13.88 9.38
N LYS A 142 4.71 13.84 8.93
CA LYS A 142 5.72 14.86 9.24
C LYS A 142 5.28 16.25 8.78
N ASN A 143 4.76 16.37 7.55
CA ASN A 143 4.27 17.63 7.00
C ASN A 143 3.03 18.16 7.75
N ALA A 144 2.22 17.26 8.32
CA ALA A 144 1.08 17.61 9.18
C ALA A 144 1.48 17.93 10.63
N GLY A 145 2.78 17.91 10.97
CA GLY A 145 3.27 18.18 12.33
C GLY A 145 3.04 17.03 13.32
N ILE A 146 2.72 15.83 12.85
CA ILE A 146 2.52 14.66 13.69
C ILE A 146 3.88 14.11 14.12
N THR A 147 4.08 14.00 15.43
CA THR A 147 5.33 13.55 16.04
C THR A 147 5.14 12.25 16.83
N GLY A 148 6.24 11.60 17.19
CA GLY A 148 6.26 10.37 17.99
C GLY A 148 6.86 9.18 17.26
N ASN A 149 6.69 7.99 17.81
CA ASN A 149 7.19 6.74 17.20
C ASN A 149 6.25 6.23 16.10
N LEU A 150 6.14 7.01 15.01
CA LEU A 150 5.19 6.78 13.92
C LEU A 150 5.47 5.47 13.19
N SER A 151 6.73 5.23 12.84
CA SER A 151 7.15 4.09 12.01
C SER A 151 6.78 2.75 12.67
N THR A 152 7.21 2.55 13.91
CA THR A 152 6.95 1.30 14.66
C THR A 152 5.46 1.10 14.89
N THR A 153 4.74 2.16 15.30
CA THR A 153 3.29 2.11 15.53
C THR A 153 2.53 1.76 14.26
N MET A 154 2.86 2.39 13.14
CA MET A 154 2.27 2.08 11.83
C MET A 154 2.51 0.63 11.43
N MET A 155 3.76 0.15 11.56
CA MET A 155 4.12 -1.23 11.19
C MET A 155 3.36 -2.27 12.03
N ILE A 156 3.36 -2.12 13.35
CA ILE A 156 2.67 -3.06 14.25
C ILE A 156 1.17 -3.05 13.99
N ASN A 157 0.55 -1.88 13.94
CA ASN A 157 -0.90 -1.76 13.74
C ASN A 157 -1.32 -2.29 12.36
N THR A 158 -0.53 -2.03 11.32
CA THR A 158 -0.84 -2.55 9.98
C THR A 158 -0.65 -4.06 9.90
N PHE A 159 0.39 -4.61 10.51
CA PHE A 159 0.57 -6.06 10.61
C PHE A 159 -0.62 -6.72 11.31
N LEU A 160 -1.03 -6.20 12.48
CA LEU A 160 -2.17 -6.73 13.24
C LEU A 160 -3.48 -6.64 12.45
N ALA A 161 -3.76 -5.49 11.83
CA ALA A 161 -4.97 -5.27 11.06
C ALA A 161 -5.05 -6.18 9.82
N THR A 162 -3.96 -6.29 9.07
CA THR A 162 -3.92 -7.14 7.86
C THR A 162 -3.89 -8.63 8.19
N ALA A 163 -3.21 -9.04 9.26
CA ALA A 163 -3.22 -10.42 9.75
C ALA A 163 -4.63 -10.81 10.21
N PHE A 164 -5.32 -9.94 10.95
CA PHE A 164 -6.70 -10.17 11.36
C PHE A 164 -7.65 -10.26 10.16
N ALA A 165 -7.59 -9.31 9.21
CA ALA A 165 -8.39 -9.34 7.99
C ALA A 165 -8.10 -10.59 7.14
N SER A 166 -6.85 -11.02 7.09
CA SER A 166 -6.43 -12.25 6.40
C SER A 166 -7.00 -13.49 7.06
N LEU A 167 -6.99 -13.56 8.39
CA LEU A 167 -7.58 -14.67 9.13
C LEU A 167 -9.09 -14.77 8.87
N ILE A 168 -9.80 -13.67 8.93
CA ILE A 168 -11.24 -13.62 8.65
C ILE A 168 -11.53 -14.01 7.18
N SER A 169 -10.77 -13.46 6.22
CA SER A 169 -10.90 -13.83 4.80
C SER A 169 -10.61 -15.31 4.57
N TYR A 170 -9.57 -15.87 5.20
CA TYR A 170 -9.24 -17.28 5.12
C TYR A 170 -10.38 -18.18 5.63
N ILE A 171 -11.04 -17.80 6.74
CA ILE A 171 -12.15 -18.55 7.32
C ILE A 171 -13.40 -18.43 6.44
N ILE A 172 -13.82 -17.21 6.07
CA ILE A 172 -15.03 -16.96 5.28
C ILE A 172 -14.93 -17.60 3.90
N MET A 173 -13.78 -17.49 3.24
CA MET A 173 -13.53 -18.04 1.92
C MET A 173 -13.10 -19.52 1.97
N LYS A 174 -13.16 -20.15 3.15
CA LYS A 174 -12.92 -21.60 3.38
C LYS A 174 -11.53 -22.07 2.92
N GLY A 175 -10.49 -21.27 3.11
CA GLY A 175 -9.10 -21.60 2.75
C GLY A 175 -8.61 -22.91 3.36
N TYR A 176 -9.13 -23.28 4.55
CA TYR A 176 -8.83 -24.54 5.24
C TYR A 176 -9.37 -25.80 4.53
N LYS A 177 -10.26 -25.66 3.54
CA LYS A 177 -10.83 -26.76 2.75
C LYS A 177 -10.07 -27.07 1.47
N LEU A 178 -9.00 -26.35 1.16
CA LEU A 178 -8.23 -26.55 -0.06
C LEU A 178 -7.59 -27.94 -0.08
N LYS A 179 -7.75 -28.65 -1.20
CA LYS A 179 -7.21 -30.00 -1.42
C LYS A 179 -5.80 -29.92 -2.07
N PRO A 180 -4.90 -30.86 -1.75
CA PRO A 180 -3.60 -30.89 -2.37
C PRO A 180 -3.67 -31.07 -3.89
N SER A 181 -2.88 -30.28 -4.63
CA SER A 181 -2.58 -30.56 -6.03
C SER A 181 -1.23 -31.27 -6.09
N VAL A 182 -1.17 -32.35 -6.86
CA VAL A 182 0.07 -33.12 -7.03
C VAL A 182 0.81 -32.57 -8.23
N LYS A 183 1.82 -31.72 -8.02
CA LYS A 183 2.79 -31.34 -9.06
C LYS A 183 4.22 -31.61 -8.63
N GLU A 184 5.03 -32.02 -9.61
CA GLU A 184 6.47 -32.24 -9.43
C GLU A 184 7.19 -30.96 -8.99
N LYS A 185 8.19 -31.13 -8.13
CA LYS A 185 9.03 -30.03 -7.63
C LYS A 185 10.05 -29.63 -8.69
N GLU A 186 9.88 -28.46 -9.27
CA GLU A 186 10.89 -27.82 -10.10
C GLU A 186 12.08 -27.34 -9.23
N ILE A 187 13.33 -27.67 -9.61
CA ILE A 187 14.50 -27.19 -8.85
C ILE A 187 14.77 -25.74 -9.21
N LEU A 188 14.32 -24.82 -8.36
CA LEU A 188 14.50 -23.38 -8.53
C LEU A 188 15.83 -22.91 -7.91
N LYS A 189 16.77 -22.44 -8.73
CA LYS A 189 18.05 -21.86 -8.28
C LYS A 189 18.14 -20.39 -8.65
N PHE A 190 18.67 -19.55 -7.75
CA PHE A 190 18.99 -18.16 -8.07
C PHE A 190 20.20 -18.09 -9.01
N SER A 191 20.09 -17.32 -10.08
CA SER A 191 21.21 -16.94 -10.92
C SER A 191 22.20 -16.03 -10.19
N LYS A 192 23.39 -15.82 -10.76
CA LYS A 192 24.39 -14.88 -10.19
C LYS A 192 23.81 -13.47 -10.07
N ASN A 193 23.16 -12.99 -11.13
CA ASN A 193 22.55 -11.65 -11.16
C ASN A 193 21.47 -11.48 -10.12
N GLN A 194 20.60 -12.48 -9.91
CA GLN A 194 19.55 -12.46 -8.89
C GLN A 194 20.12 -12.45 -7.47
N LYS A 195 21.21 -13.17 -7.22
CA LYS A 195 21.90 -13.13 -5.91
C LYS A 195 22.48 -11.76 -5.61
N VAL A 196 23.12 -11.13 -6.61
CA VAL A 196 23.65 -9.76 -6.46
C VAL A 196 22.53 -8.75 -6.23
N THR A 197 21.41 -8.89 -6.95
CA THR A 197 20.23 -8.03 -6.73
C THR A 197 19.66 -8.19 -5.30
N LEU A 198 19.57 -9.42 -4.79
CA LEU A 198 19.15 -9.64 -3.40
C LEU A 198 20.09 -8.98 -2.40
N LEU A 199 21.41 -9.14 -2.60
CA LEU A 199 22.42 -8.49 -1.76
C LEU A 199 22.27 -6.95 -1.79
N ALA A 200 22.01 -6.39 -2.98
CA ALA A 200 21.76 -4.96 -3.17
C ALA A 200 20.52 -4.47 -2.42
N ILE A 201 19.42 -5.22 -2.44
CA ILE A 201 18.21 -4.91 -1.66
C ILE A 201 18.50 -4.95 -0.15
N PHE A 202 19.20 -5.98 0.33
CA PHE A 202 19.61 -6.06 1.74
C PHE A 202 20.53 -4.91 2.14
N ALA A 203 21.48 -4.53 1.29
CA ALA A 203 22.37 -3.39 1.52
C ALA A 203 21.57 -2.09 1.64
N MET A 204 20.53 -1.88 0.81
CA MET A 204 19.64 -0.74 0.94
C MET A 204 18.93 -0.73 2.30
N VAL A 205 18.33 -1.85 2.71
CA VAL A 205 17.60 -1.94 3.99
C VAL A 205 18.56 -1.67 5.16
N ILE A 206 19.76 -2.24 5.14
CA ILE A 206 20.78 -1.99 6.18
C ILE A 206 21.23 -0.53 6.18
N GLY A 207 21.45 0.07 5.01
CA GLY A 207 21.84 1.47 4.89
C GLY A 207 20.81 2.43 5.48
N VAL A 208 19.52 2.15 5.24
CA VAL A 208 18.43 2.97 5.78
C VAL A 208 18.21 2.70 7.28
N ALA A 209 18.09 1.45 7.69
CA ALA A 209 17.73 1.11 9.07
C ALA A 209 18.93 1.23 10.05
N GLY A 210 20.15 0.92 9.60
CA GLY A 210 21.34 0.93 10.43
C GLY A 210 22.12 2.26 10.42
N PHE A 211 22.11 2.95 9.27
CA PHE A 211 22.92 4.17 9.08
C PHE A 211 22.11 5.43 8.83
N ASN A 212 20.75 5.34 8.90
CA ASN A 212 19.83 6.48 8.66
C ASN A 212 20.09 7.19 7.31
N MET A 213 20.53 6.45 6.28
CA MET A 213 20.77 7.01 4.95
C MET A 213 19.45 7.36 4.28
N ASN A 214 19.45 8.43 3.47
CA ASN A 214 18.27 8.76 2.66
C ASN A 214 18.00 7.64 1.63
N ILE A 215 16.83 7.02 1.73
CA ILE A 215 16.48 5.87 0.92
C ILE A 215 16.45 6.16 -0.58
N GLY A 216 16.01 7.37 -0.99
CA GLY A 216 15.94 7.76 -2.40
C GLY A 216 17.31 7.77 -3.03
N PHE A 217 18.25 8.52 -2.45
CA PHE A 217 19.63 8.60 -2.95
C PHE A 217 20.35 7.26 -2.88
N LEU A 218 20.17 6.50 -1.79
CA LEU A 218 20.78 5.17 -1.66
C LEU A 218 20.25 4.19 -2.71
N ALA A 219 18.94 4.18 -2.96
CA ALA A 219 18.33 3.33 -3.97
C ALA A 219 18.79 3.71 -5.39
N PHE A 220 18.90 5.01 -5.72
CA PHE A 220 19.49 5.47 -6.98
C PHE A 220 20.94 5.00 -7.11
N PHE A 221 21.76 5.21 -6.08
CA PHE A 221 23.18 4.82 -6.10
C PHE A 221 23.35 3.31 -6.34
N ILE A 222 22.59 2.49 -5.63
CA ILE A 222 22.60 1.02 -5.79
C ILE A 222 22.13 0.63 -7.19
N SER A 223 21.08 1.30 -7.71
CA SER A 223 20.57 1.04 -9.07
C SER A 223 21.62 1.33 -10.13
N VAL A 224 22.36 2.43 -9.99
CA VAL A 224 23.48 2.78 -10.87
C VAL A 224 24.55 1.68 -10.85
N ILE A 225 24.94 1.20 -9.66
CA ILE A 225 25.89 0.08 -9.53
C ILE A 225 25.39 -1.17 -10.27
N LEU A 226 24.12 -1.55 -10.08
CA LEU A 226 23.54 -2.73 -10.77
C LEU A 226 23.53 -2.56 -12.30
N ILE A 227 23.27 -1.36 -12.80
CA ILE A 227 23.32 -1.05 -14.24
C ILE A 227 24.76 -1.14 -14.77
N LEU A 228 25.74 -0.56 -14.07
CA LEU A 228 27.15 -0.66 -14.43
C LEU A 228 27.67 -2.11 -14.42
N LEU A 229 27.15 -2.94 -13.52
CA LEU A 229 27.44 -4.38 -13.48
C LEU A 229 26.66 -5.18 -14.53
N LYS A 230 25.87 -4.53 -15.41
CA LYS A 230 25.03 -5.15 -16.45
C LYS A 230 24.00 -6.16 -15.89
N ILE A 231 23.51 -5.93 -14.68
CA ILE A 231 22.49 -6.76 -14.02
C ILE A 231 21.08 -6.30 -14.40
N GLY A 232 20.93 -5.04 -14.75
CA GLY A 232 19.74 -4.43 -15.35
C GLY A 232 20.16 -3.37 -16.35
N THR A 233 19.20 -2.86 -17.12
CA THR A 233 19.41 -1.75 -18.04
C THR A 233 18.78 -0.47 -17.51
N GLU A 234 19.31 0.68 -17.89
CA GLU A 234 18.73 1.98 -17.55
C GLU A 234 17.28 2.08 -18.03
N LYS A 235 17.01 1.60 -19.25
CA LYS A 235 15.65 1.61 -19.84
C LYS A 235 14.66 0.83 -18.96
N GLU A 236 15.01 -0.37 -18.50
CA GLU A 236 14.18 -1.19 -17.60
C GLU A 236 13.97 -0.49 -16.26
N ALA A 237 15.03 0.05 -15.69
CA ALA A 237 14.96 0.74 -14.41
C ALA A 237 14.07 1.99 -14.48
N LEU A 238 14.23 2.85 -15.49
CA LEU A 238 13.42 4.06 -15.68
C LEU A 238 11.97 3.76 -16.03
N SER A 239 11.70 2.72 -16.83
CA SER A 239 10.33 2.30 -17.18
C SER A 239 9.57 1.72 -15.99
N SER A 240 10.27 1.25 -14.96
CA SER A 240 9.67 0.72 -13.73
C SER A 240 9.26 1.81 -12.73
N ILE A 241 9.70 3.05 -12.96
CA ILE A 241 9.24 4.19 -12.16
C ILE A 241 7.76 4.42 -12.45
N PRO A 242 6.88 4.41 -11.41
CA PRO A 242 5.45 4.58 -11.60
C PRO A 242 5.08 6.05 -11.84
N TRP A 243 5.42 6.59 -13.00
CA TRP A 243 5.25 8.02 -13.35
C TRP A 243 3.83 8.52 -13.12
N ASN A 244 2.82 7.71 -13.43
CA ASN A 244 1.41 8.07 -13.17
C ASN A 244 1.14 8.27 -11.68
N THR A 245 1.74 7.44 -10.81
CA THR A 245 1.61 7.55 -9.35
C THR A 245 2.39 8.76 -8.83
N LEU A 246 3.59 9.01 -9.35
CA LEU A 246 4.37 10.19 -8.98
C LEU A 246 3.64 11.50 -9.34
N LEU A 247 3.08 11.59 -10.55
CA LEU A 247 2.26 12.74 -10.97
C LEU A 247 1.01 12.88 -10.09
N LEU A 248 0.35 11.77 -9.74
CA LEU A 248 -0.81 11.77 -8.87
C LEU A 248 -0.45 12.34 -7.49
N ILE A 249 0.58 11.81 -6.85
CA ILE A 249 1.00 12.21 -5.49
C ILE A 249 1.51 13.66 -5.49
N SER A 250 2.29 14.04 -6.50
CA SER A 250 2.81 15.42 -6.62
C SER A 250 1.69 16.43 -6.84
N GLY A 251 0.77 16.14 -7.75
CA GLY A 251 -0.37 17.01 -8.03
C GLY A 251 -1.32 17.14 -6.85
N MET A 252 -1.63 16.00 -6.19
CA MET A 252 -2.46 16.02 -4.98
C MET A 252 -1.75 16.74 -3.82
N GLY A 253 -0.43 16.58 -3.67
CA GLY A 253 0.35 17.29 -2.64
C GLY A 253 0.26 18.82 -2.81
N ILE A 254 0.39 19.32 -4.04
CA ILE A 254 0.23 20.74 -4.37
C ILE A 254 -1.20 21.23 -4.09
N LEU A 255 -2.21 20.49 -4.55
CA LEU A 255 -3.61 20.86 -4.32
C LEU A 255 -3.95 20.87 -2.83
N MET A 256 -3.54 19.83 -2.10
CA MET A 256 -3.83 19.70 -0.66
C MET A 256 -3.12 20.78 0.17
N ASN A 257 -1.88 21.16 -0.18
CA ASN A 257 -1.21 22.30 0.43
C ASN A 257 -2.03 23.58 0.26
N LEU A 258 -2.57 23.81 -0.92
CA LEU A 258 -3.46 24.95 -1.18
C LEU A 258 -4.76 24.87 -0.37
N VAL A 259 -5.37 23.68 -0.28
CA VAL A 259 -6.57 23.44 0.55
C VAL A 259 -6.28 23.71 2.04
N VAL A 260 -5.07 23.36 2.52
CA VAL A 260 -4.61 23.70 3.90
C VAL A 260 -4.53 25.21 4.06
N ILE A 261 -3.86 25.93 3.15
CA ILE A 261 -3.72 27.41 3.19
C ILE A 261 -5.08 28.11 3.21
N LEU A 262 -6.04 27.60 2.44
CA LEU A 262 -7.40 28.14 2.35
C LEU A 262 -8.33 27.67 3.50
N GLY A 263 -7.84 26.89 4.46
CA GLY A 263 -8.61 26.43 5.61
C GLY A 263 -9.55 25.25 5.35
N GLY A 264 -9.54 24.66 4.14
CA GLY A 264 -10.46 23.57 3.77
C GLY A 264 -10.24 22.29 4.58
N ILE A 265 -9.01 21.99 4.97
CA ILE A 265 -8.72 20.83 5.87
C ILE A 265 -9.34 21.03 7.25
N LYS A 266 -9.33 22.26 7.77
CA LYS A 266 -9.96 22.58 9.06
C LYS A 266 -11.46 22.31 9.01
N ILE A 267 -12.15 22.79 7.97
CA ILE A 267 -13.60 22.57 7.77
C ILE A 267 -13.91 21.06 7.68
N LEU A 268 -13.14 20.30 6.89
CA LEU A 268 -13.31 18.86 6.78
C LEU A 268 -13.13 18.17 8.12
N ALA A 269 -12.06 18.49 8.86
CA ALA A 269 -11.74 17.87 10.14
C ALA A 269 -12.79 18.20 11.23
N GLU A 270 -13.23 19.46 11.33
CA GLU A 270 -14.27 19.87 12.25
C GLU A 270 -15.60 19.18 11.94
N THR A 271 -15.97 19.08 10.65
CA THR A 271 -17.19 18.35 10.24
C THR A 271 -17.11 16.89 10.60
N LEU A 272 -15.96 16.23 10.40
CA LEU A 272 -15.74 14.85 10.82
C LEU A 272 -15.80 14.71 12.33
N ALA A 273 -15.23 15.65 13.09
CA ALA A 273 -15.22 15.64 14.56
C ALA A 273 -16.63 15.67 15.16
N LEU A 274 -17.60 16.32 14.49
CA LEU A 274 -19.01 16.31 14.91
C LEU A 274 -19.62 14.89 14.96
N LEU A 275 -19.10 13.97 14.16
CA LEU A 275 -19.55 12.58 14.09
C LEU A 275 -18.77 11.67 15.05
N MET A 276 -17.76 12.21 15.74
CA MET A 276 -16.79 11.44 16.52
C MET A 276 -16.98 11.66 18.03
N THR A 277 -16.61 10.66 18.77
CA THR A 277 -16.34 10.73 20.21
C THR A 277 -14.89 10.27 20.43
N PRO A 278 -14.28 10.50 21.61
CA PRO A 278 -12.95 9.98 21.87
C PRO A 278 -12.81 8.47 21.60
N ARG A 279 -13.86 7.68 21.85
CA ARG A 279 -13.85 6.22 21.61
C ARG A 279 -13.99 5.84 20.14
N THR A 280 -14.67 6.64 19.33
CA THR A 280 -15.00 6.30 17.94
C THR A 280 -14.12 7.02 16.91
N ALA A 281 -13.31 8.00 17.32
CA ALA A 281 -12.52 8.84 16.42
C ALA A 281 -11.64 8.02 15.45
N ALA A 282 -10.88 7.06 15.96
CA ALA A 282 -10.05 6.20 15.13
C ALA A 282 -10.87 5.38 14.11
N SER A 283 -11.99 4.80 14.57
CA SER A 283 -12.84 3.97 13.69
C SER A 283 -13.58 4.78 12.63
N ILE A 284 -14.01 6.00 12.96
CA ILE A 284 -14.67 6.89 11.98
C ILE A 284 -13.66 7.41 10.95
N LEU A 285 -12.44 7.79 11.38
CA LEU A 285 -11.37 8.11 10.45
C LEU A 285 -11.04 6.92 9.52
N ALA A 286 -10.97 5.71 10.09
CA ALA A 286 -10.74 4.51 9.29
C ALA A 286 -11.88 4.24 8.31
N LEU A 287 -13.14 4.35 8.73
CA LEU A 287 -14.32 4.13 7.88
C LEU A 287 -14.37 5.16 6.75
N THR A 288 -14.22 6.45 7.07
CA THR A 288 -14.22 7.51 6.07
C THR A 288 -13.10 7.32 5.04
N SER A 289 -11.89 7.06 5.52
CA SER A 289 -10.74 6.76 4.66
C SER A 289 -10.98 5.52 3.80
N GLY A 290 -11.60 4.49 4.37
CA GLY A 290 -11.95 3.25 3.67
C GLY A 290 -12.96 3.48 2.55
N VAL A 291 -14.05 4.19 2.83
CA VAL A 291 -15.08 4.53 1.84
C VAL A 291 -14.49 5.35 0.69
N MET A 292 -13.68 6.36 0.99
CA MET A 292 -12.97 7.14 -0.04
C MET A 292 -12.07 6.24 -0.90
N SER A 293 -11.37 5.29 -0.29
CA SER A 293 -10.41 4.43 -0.99
C SER A 293 -11.06 3.33 -1.83
N LEU A 294 -12.33 2.97 -1.58
CA LEU A 294 -13.07 2.05 -2.47
C LEU A 294 -13.14 2.56 -3.91
N PHE A 295 -13.14 3.88 -4.10
CA PHE A 295 -13.31 4.55 -5.39
C PHE A 295 -12.09 5.37 -5.83
N SER A 296 -11.02 5.38 -5.03
CA SER A 296 -9.84 6.21 -5.28
C SER A 296 -8.55 5.51 -4.85
N SER A 297 -7.40 6.20 -5.00
CA SER A 297 -6.10 5.70 -4.57
C SER A 297 -5.85 5.99 -3.08
N THR A 298 -5.55 4.96 -2.30
CA THR A 298 -5.15 5.09 -0.88
C THR A 298 -4.00 6.08 -0.71
N SER A 299 -2.87 5.85 -1.36
CA SER A 299 -1.65 6.66 -1.20
C SER A 299 -1.68 7.96 -1.98
N GLY A 300 -2.40 7.99 -3.12
CA GLY A 300 -2.41 9.17 -4.00
C GLY A 300 -3.50 10.19 -3.67
N VAL A 301 -4.59 9.77 -3.03
CA VAL A 301 -5.75 10.64 -2.73
C VAL A 301 -6.09 10.62 -1.24
N VAL A 302 -6.35 9.44 -0.67
CA VAL A 302 -6.89 9.34 0.69
C VAL A 302 -5.90 9.80 1.74
N MET A 303 -4.66 9.28 1.72
CA MET A 303 -3.63 9.68 2.67
C MET A 303 -3.35 11.20 2.62
N PRO A 304 -3.11 11.84 1.46
CA PRO A 304 -2.91 13.28 1.38
C PRO A 304 -4.09 14.11 1.89
N THR A 305 -5.31 13.60 1.79
CA THR A 305 -6.53 14.28 2.25
C THR A 305 -6.76 14.09 3.75
N MET A 306 -6.65 12.85 4.24
CA MET A 306 -7.09 12.50 5.59
C MET A 306 -5.99 12.66 6.66
N ILE A 307 -4.72 12.45 6.34
CA ILE A 307 -3.63 12.59 7.32
C ILE A 307 -3.54 14.03 7.87
N PRO A 308 -3.64 15.10 7.05
CA PRO A 308 -3.63 16.47 7.56
C PRO A 308 -4.82 16.83 8.47
N THR A 309 -5.91 16.05 8.48
CA THR A 309 -7.04 16.31 9.38
C THR A 309 -6.76 15.86 10.82
N ILE A 310 -5.81 14.98 11.04
CA ILE A 310 -5.54 14.35 12.34
C ILE A 310 -5.27 15.38 13.46
N PRO A 311 -4.37 16.36 13.30
CA PRO A 311 -4.11 17.34 14.35
C PRO A 311 -5.36 18.14 14.74
N VAL A 312 -6.16 18.54 13.74
CA VAL A 312 -7.41 19.30 13.99
C VAL A 312 -8.46 18.45 14.69
N VAL A 313 -8.60 17.16 14.34
CA VAL A 313 -9.49 16.21 15.04
C VAL A 313 -9.02 16.02 16.48
N GLN A 314 -7.70 15.90 16.73
CA GLN A 314 -7.17 15.80 18.09
C GLN A 314 -7.47 17.05 18.92
N GLU A 315 -7.34 18.23 18.35
CA GLU A 315 -7.65 19.50 18.99
C GLU A 315 -9.15 19.61 19.31
N SER A 316 -10.01 19.37 18.31
CA SER A 316 -11.48 19.51 18.42
C SER A 316 -12.09 18.57 19.48
N LEU A 317 -11.50 17.41 19.69
CA LEU A 317 -11.98 16.38 20.63
C LEU A 317 -11.15 16.28 21.92
N ASN A 318 -10.16 17.16 22.12
CA ASN A 318 -9.21 17.13 23.25
C ASN A 318 -8.52 15.77 23.41
N LEU A 319 -8.07 15.14 22.30
CA LEU A 319 -7.53 13.78 22.29
C LEU A 319 -6.04 13.67 22.61
N TYR A 320 -5.29 14.76 22.72
CA TYR A 320 -3.82 14.76 22.89
C TYR A 320 -3.32 13.89 24.05
N SER A 321 -4.07 13.85 25.14
CA SER A 321 -3.74 13.03 26.32
C SER A 321 -4.37 11.63 26.30
N VAL A 322 -5.26 11.34 25.35
CA VAL A 322 -6.07 10.11 25.34
C VAL A 322 -5.70 9.19 24.19
N ILE A 323 -5.49 9.74 22.99
CA ILE A 323 -5.20 8.98 21.77
C ILE A 323 -4.00 9.59 21.06
N PRO A 324 -2.87 8.87 20.97
CA PRO A 324 -1.71 9.32 20.21
C PRO A 324 -2.05 9.54 18.72
N ALA A 325 -1.50 10.59 18.12
CA ALA A 325 -1.67 10.87 16.69
C ALA A 325 -1.21 9.70 15.80
N ALA A 326 -0.21 8.95 16.24
CA ALA A 326 0.27 7.74 15.55
C ALA A 326 -0.81 6.65 15.42
N LEU A 327 -1.73 6.55 16.40
CA LEU A 327 -2.86 5.62 16.33
C LEU A 327 -3.89 6.10 15.32
N LEU A 328 -4.24 7.39 15.30
CA LEU A 328 -5.14 7.97 14.31
C LEU A 328 -4.55 7.88 12.89
N LEU A 329 -3.24 8.10 12.76
CA LEU A 329 -2.50 7.86 11.51
C LEU A 329 -2.64 6.40 11.04
N SER A 330 -2.43 5.45 11.97
CA SER A 330 -2.63 4.03 11.69
C SER A 330 -4.07 3.73 11.28
N ALA A 331 -5.06 4.40 11.90
CA ALA A 331 -6.47 4.23 11.56
C ALA A 331 -6.79 4.70 10.13
N VAL A 332 -6.30 5.86 9.71
CA VAL A 332 -6.45 6.37 8.33
C VAL A 332 -5.84 5.39 7.32
N ILE A 333 -4.61 4.95 7.57
CA ILE A 333 -3.88 4.05 6.68
C ILE A 333 -4.57 2.68 6.59
N ASN A 334 -4.92 2.09 7.73
CA ASN A 334 -5.48 0.75 7.76
C ASN A 334 -6.95 0.70 7.38
N GLY A 335 -7.71 1.76 7.57
CA GLY A 335 -9.06 1.88 7.03
C GLY A 335 -9.07 1.93 5.50
N SER A 336 -8.16 2.71 4.92
CA SER A 336 -8.09 2.92 3.46
C SER A 336 -7.43 1.77 2.69
N SER A 337 -6.42 1.11 3.26
CA SER A 337 -5.59 0.15 2.51
C SER A 337 -6.34 -1.10 2.03
N PRO A 338 -7.20 -1.78 2.82
CA PRO A 338 -7.98 -2.92 2.35
C PRO A 338 -8.99 -2.56 1.27
N SER A 339 -9.46 -1.31 1.23
CA SER A 339 -10.31 -0.82 0.16
C SER A 339 -9.61 -0.76 -1.19
N GLY A 340 -8.27 -0.74 -1.19
CA GLY A 340 -7.45 -0.87 -2.40
C GLY A 340 -7.62 -2.19 -3.16
N LEU A 341 -8.25 -3.21 -2.54
CA LEU A 341 -8.69 -4.45 -3.18
C LEU A 341 -9.92 -4.26 -4.07
N SER A 342 -10.60 -3.11 -3.99
CA SER A 342 -11.76 -2.79 -4.84
C SER A 342 -11.41 -2.88 -6.32
N PRO A 343 -12.27 -3.45 -7.17
CA PRO A 343 -12.02 -3.53 -8.60
C PRO A 343 -11.90 -2.16 -9.29
N VAL A 344 -12.36 -1.10 -8.63
CA VAL A 344 -12.23 0.30 -9.09
C VAL A 344 -10.91 0.93 -8.63
N SER A 345 -10.23 0.31 -7.67
CA SER A 345 -8.93 0.73 -7.15
C SER A 345 -7.79 -0.10 -7.73
N THR A 346 -6.54 0.29 -7.44
CA THR A 346 -5.34 -0.27 -8.07
C THR A 346 -5.21 -1.79 -7.88
N GLY A 347 -5.41 -2.30 -6.67
CA GLY A 347 -5.23 -3.72 -6.35
C GLY A 347 -6.26 -4.60 -7.04
N GLY A 348 -7.54 -4.23 -6.93
CA GLY A 348 -8.61 -4.99 -7.57
C GLY A 348 -8.60 -4.90 -9.10
N ALA A 349 -8.12 -3.77 -9.67
CA ALA A 349 -7.94 -3.66 -11.10
C ALA A 349 -6.92 -4.68 -11.65
N PHE A 350 -5.79 -4.91 -10.95
CA PHE A 350 -4.84 -5.97 -11.31
C PHE A 350 -5.48 -7.36 -11.26
N VAL A 351 -6.27 -7.64 -10.21
CA VAL A 351 -6.96 -8.93 -10.09
C VAL A 351 -7.96 -9.11 -11.22
N MET A 352 -8.80 -8.11 -11.51
CA MET A 352 -9.79 -8.19 -12.59
C MET A 352 -9.16 -8.33 -13.97
N ALA A 353 -8.08 -7.58 -14.24
CA ALA A 353 -7.35 -7.68 -15.51
C ALA A 353 -6.76 -9.09 -15.71
N SER A 354 -5.99 -9.58 -14.73
CA SER A 354 -5.39 -10.92 -14.81
C SER A 354 -6.44 -12.04 -14.80
N TYR A 355 -7.54 -11.85 -14.07
CA TYR A 355 -8.65 -12.82 -14.05
C TYR A 355 -9.35 -12.88 -15.40
N SER A 356 -9.66 -11.72 -16.00
CA SER A 356 -10.28 -11.63 -17.33
C SER A 356 -9.41 -12.24 -18.42
N GLU A 357 -8.10 -11.97 -18.39
CA GLU A 357 -7.15 -12.52 -19.37
C GLU A 357 -7.05 -14.04 -19.22
N PHE A 358 -6.94 -14.55 -17.99
CA PHE A 358 -6.70 -15.96 -17.72
C PHE A 358 -7.94 -16.85 -17.96
N TYR A 359 -9.17 -16.33 -17.73
CA TYR A 359 -10.43 -17.04 -17.88
C TYR A 359 -11.29 -16.54 -19.04
N GLU A 360 -10.76 -15.60 -19.84
CA GLU A 360 -11.47 -15.00 -21.01
C GLU A 360 -12.88 -14.45 -20.66
N LEU A 361 -12.99 -13.79 -19.48
CA LEU A 361 -14.26 -13.29 -18.97
C LEU A 361 -14.87 -12.21 -19.89
N LYS A 362 -16.18 -12.32 -20.18
CA LYS A 362 -16.93 -11.35 -20.98
C LYS A 362 -18.34 -11.12 -20.38
N GLY A 363 -18.90 -9.94 -20.66
CA GLY A 363 -20.28 -9.63 -20.35
C GLY A 363 -20.66 -9.84 -18.89
N ASP A 364 -21.70 -10.63 -18.65
CA ASP A 364 -22.29 -10.88 -17.33
C ASP A 364 -21.33 -11.57 -16.37
N ASP A 365 -20.45 -12.46 -16.85
CA ASP A 365 -19.47 -13.13 -16.00
C ASP A 365 -18.48 -12.13 -15.42
N PHE A 366 -18.00 -11.18 -16.24
CA PHE A 366 -17.15 -10.09 -15.75
C PHE A 366 -17.87 -9.27 -14.68
N ALA A 367 -19.11 -8.88 -14.90
CA ALA A 367 -19.89 -8.08 -13.96
C ALA A 367 -20.11 -8.81 -12.62
N GLN A 368 -20.37 -10.12 -12.64
CA GLN A 368 -20.50 -10.93 -11.41
C GLN A 368 -19.19 -10.99 -10.62
N LYS A 369 -18.04 -11.20 -11.31
CA LYS A 369 -16.72 -11.25 -10.65
C LYS A 369 -16.32 -9.88 -10.10
N PHE A 370 -16.60 -8.82 -10.85
CA PHE A 370 -16.43 -7.44 -10.41
C PHE A 370 -17.20 -7.16 -9.12
N LYS A 371 -18.52 -7.47 -9.09
CA LYS A 371 -19.36 -7.34 -7.90
C LYS A 371 -18.82 -8.15 -6.72
N LYS A 372 -18.41 -9.40 -6.96
CA LYS A 372 -17.85 -10.27 -5.92
C LYS A 372 -16.57 -9.66 -5.31
N LEU A 373 -15.64 -9.19 -6.13
CA LEU A 373 -14.41 -8.58 -5.64
C LEU A 373 -14.70 -7.26 -4.88
N PHE A 374 -15.66 -6.47 -5.34
CA PHE A 374 -16.10 -5.25 -4.64
C PHE A 374 -16.64 -5.58 -3.23
N VAL A 375 -17.47 -6.61 -3.11
CA VAL A 375 -17.99 -7.08 -1.81
C VAL A 375 -16.86 -7.58 -0.90
N ILE A 376 -15.89 -8.33 -1.44
CA ILE A 376 -14.72 -8.79 -0.68
C ILE A 376 -13.89 -7.60 -0.17
N SER A 377 -13.68 -6.59 -0.99
CA SER A 377 -12.98 -5.36 -0.59
C SER A 377 -13.71 -4.64 0.54
N MET A 378 -15.02 -4.43 0.39
CA MET A 378 -15.85 -3.79 1.41
C MET A 378 -15.87 -4.60 2.71
N MET A 379 -15.96 -5.93 2.62
CA MET A 379 -15.86 -6.83 3.79
C MET A 379 -14.53 -6.64 4.52
N ASN A 380 -13.39 -6.64 3.81
CA ASN A 380 -12.08 -6.47 4.44
C ASN A 380 -11.93 -5.09 5.08
N MET A 381 -12.44 -4.03 4.43
CA MET A 381 -12.49 -2.69 5.01
C MET A 381 -13.27 -2.69 6.33
N LEU A 382 -14.48 -3.24 6.34
CA LEU A 382 -15.34 -3.29 7.53
C LEU A 382 -14.71 -4.14 8.66
N VAL A 383 -14.07 -5.25 8.31
CA VAL A 383 -13.34 -6.10 9.28
C VAL A 383 -12.24 -5.31 9.97
N VAL A 384 -11.47 -4.51 9.23
CA VAL A 384 -10.42 -3.67 9.82
C VAL A 384 -11.01 -2.53 10.64
N VAL A 385 -12.08 -1.87 10.19
CA VAL A 385 -12.77 -0.83 10.97
C VAL A 385 -13.31 -1.41 12.29
N LEU A 386 -13.92 -2.59 12.26
CA LEU A 386 -14.38 -3.29 13.46
C LEU A 386 -13.22 -3.67 14.38
N PHE A 387 -12.11 -4.17 13.82
CA PHE A 387 -10.90 -4.46 14.58
C PHE A 387 -10.39 -3.23 15.34
N ILE A 388 -10.39 -2.05 14.70
CA ILE A 388 -10.00 -0.79 15.34
C ILE A 388 -11.01 -0.41 16.43
N LEU A 389 -12.32 -0.56 16.15
CA LEU A 389 -13.41 -0.20 17.08
C LEU A 389 -13.37 -1.01 18.38
N ILE A 390 -13.04 -2.29 18.31
CA ILE A 390 -12.90 -3.16 19.50
C ILE A 390 -11.55 -3.01 20.21
N GLY A 391 -10.73 -2.03 19.83
CA GLY A 391 -9.46 -1.72 20.48
C GLY A 391 -8.27 -2.53 19.94
N GLY A 392 -8.30 -3.02 18.71
CA GLY A 392 -7.22 -3.79 18.11
C GLY A 392 -5.87 -3.04 18.03
N PHE A 393 -5.88 -1.71 18.14
CA PHE A 393 -4.67 -0.88 18.21
C PHE A 393 -4.24 -0.50 19.63
N SER A 394 -4.95 -0.95 20.67
CA SER A 394 -4.62 -0.61 22.09
C SER A 394 -3.25 -1.13 22.52
N PHE A 395 -2.71 -2.15 21.88
CA PHE A 395 -1.34 -2.64 22.13
C PHE A 395 -0.25 -1.60 21.87
N THR A 396 -0.53 -0.55 21.10
CA THR A 396 0.41 0.52 20.78
C THR A 396 0.17 1.80 21.56
N LEU A 397 -0.85 1.84 22.44
CA LEU A 397 -1.16 3.00 23.29
C LEU A 397 -0.14 3.21 24.43
N TYR A 398 0.56 2.14 24.86
CA TYR A 398 1.38 2.13 26.07
C TYR A 398 2.90 2.02 25.78
N LYS A 399 3.31 2.31 24.57
CA LYS A 399 4.72 2.39 24.15
C LYS A 399 5.01 3.76 23.57
#